data_ba9cca2d9f9b433abd1608d08211f9ce
#
_entry.id   ba9cca2d9f9b433abd1608d08211f9ce
#
_cell.length_a   1.000
_cell.length_b   1.000
_cell.length_c   1.000
_cell.angle_alpha   90.00
_cell.angle_beta   90.00
_cell.angle_gamma   90.00
#
_symmetry.space_group_name_H-M   'P 1'
#
loop_
_entity.id
_entity.type
_entity.pdbx_description
1 polymer ?
#
loop_
_entity_poly.entity_id
_entity_poly.type
_entity_poly.pdbx_seq_one_letter_code
_entity_poly.pdbx_strand_id
1 'polypeptide(L)'
;HLVLSDATMLNKMSPFFAILFSFLLLKENLKIYQIVAVLGSFIGSLFIIKPTFSNMDLIPSLIGLVGGLGAGVAYTMVRKLGMKGENGEKGPLIVLFFSAFSCLVTLPYLLFFYQPMTWQQLLFLLLAGIAGAGGQFAITAAYTYAPARDISVYDYTQVIFSAVLGFFLFHQLP
;
A
#
# COMPACT_ATOMS: atom_id res chain seq x y z
N HIS A 1 18.05 -4.46 12.18
CA HIS A 1 17.44 -3.77 11.04
C HIS A 1 16.97 -4.81 10.02
N LEU A 2 15.68 -4.80 9.65
CA LEU A 2 15.18 -5.62 8.56
C LEU A 2 15.83 -5.22 7.23
N VAL A 3 16.16 -6.22 6.42
CA VAL A 3 16.53 -5.99 5.02
C VAL A 3 15.30 -5.43 4.28
N LEU A 4 15.50 -4.52 3.34
CA LEU A 4 14.43 -3.82 2.61
C LEU A 4 13.45 -4.80 1.93
N SER A 5 13.97 -5.93 1.42
CA SER A 5 13.16 -6.99 0.81
C SER A 5 12.18 -7.62 1.81
N ASP A 6 12.63 -7.89 3.04
CA ASP A 6 11.80 -8.53 4.07
C ASP A 6 10.73 -7.56 4.59
N ALA A 7 11.07 -6.26 4.77
CA ALA A 7 10.11 -5.22 5.10
C ALA A 7 9.05 -5.05 4.00
N THR A 8 9.46 -5.09 2.74
CA THR A 8 8.55 -5.00 1.59
C THR A 8 7.60 -6.21 1.54
N MET A 9 8.11 -7.42 1.81
CA MET A 9 7.29 -8.63 1.88
C MET A 9 6.20 -8.52 2.94
N LEU A 10 6.54 -8.06 4.14
CA LEU A 10 5.57 -7.89 5.23
C LEU A 10 4.49 -6.85 4.86
N ASN A 11 4.85 -5.76 4.20
CA ASN A 11 3.88 -4.79 3.71
C ASN A 11 2.96 -5.39 2.63
N LYS A 12 3.45 -6.32 1.80
CA LYS A 12 2.64 -7.04 0.81
C LYS A 12 1.63 -8.04 1.42
N MET A 13 1.58 -8.17 2.73
CA MET A 13 0.46 -8.82 3.42
C MET A 13 -0.80 -7.96 3.48
N SER A 14 -0.74 -6.66 3.18
CA SER A 14 -1.90 -5.75 3.22
C SER A 14 -3.11 -6.20 2.39
N PRO A 15 -2.99 -6.78 1.18
CA PRO A 15 -4.13 -7.31 0.42
C PRO A 15 -4.87 -8.44 1.14
N PHE A 16 -4.13 -9.31 1.86
CA PHE A 16 -4.75 -10.37 2.67
C PHE A 16 -5.58 -9.77 3.80
N PHE A 17 -5.03 -8.79 4.50
CA PHE A 17 -5.76 -8.11 5.57
C PHE A 17 -6.95 -7.32 5.03
N ALA A 18 -6.85 -6.69 3.86
CA ALA A 18 -7.97 -6.01 3.22
C ALA A 18 -9.12 -6.97 2.91
N ILE A 19 -8.83 -8.15 2.38
CA ILE A 19 -9.82 -9.20 2.12
C ILE A 19 -10.43 -9.72 3.43
N LEU A 20 -9.59 -10.02 4.42
CA LEU A 20 -10.02 -10.52 5.72
C LEU A 20 -10.98 -9.52 6.41
N PHE A 21 -10.60 -8.25 6.49
CA PHE A 21 -11.44 -7.22 7.10
C PHE A 21 -12.67 -6.89 6.27
N SER A 22 -12.59 -6.94 4.94
CA SER A 22 -13.74 -6.81 4.06
C SER A 22 -14.77 -7.92 4.32
N PHE A 23 -14.32 -9.16 4.47
CA PHE A 23 -15.19 -10.27 4.85
C PHE A 23 -15.78 -10.09 6.25
N LEU A 24 -14.96 -9.75 7.26
CA LEU A 24 -15.40 -9.65 8.65
C LEU A 24 -16.29 -8.42 8.90
N LEU A 25 -15.95 -7.26 8.35
CA LEU A 25 -16.62 -5.98 8.66
C LEU A 25 -17.71 -5.61 7.66
N LEU A 26 -17.54 -5.97 6.38
CA LEU A 26 -18.47 -5.63 5.31
C LEU A 26 -19.32 -6.82 4.89
N LYS A 27 -19.04 -8.03 5.41
CA LYS A 27 -19.73 -9.28 5.06
C LYS A 27 -19.70 -9.56 3.55
N GLU A 28 -18.65 -9.13 2.85
CA GLU A 28 -18.47 -9.41 1.43
C GLU A 28 -18.15 -10.91 1.25
N ASN A 29 -18.95 -11.62 0.43
CA ASN A 29 -18.73 -13.04 0.19
C ASN A 29 -17.45 -13.27 -0.63
N LEU A 30 -16.58 -14.16 -0.15
CA LEU A 30 -15.35 -14.56 -0.84
C LEU A 30 -15.61 -15.76 -1.73
N LYS A 31 -15.11 -15.68 -2.97
CA LYS A 31 -15.08 -16.82 -3.88
C LYS A 31 -13.69 -17.44 -3.88
N ILE A 32 -13.63 -18.76 -3.96
CA ILE A 32 -12.38 -19.52 -3.86
C ILE A 32 -11.33 -19.05 -4.91
N TYR A 33 -11.75 -18.73 -6.12
CA TYR A 33 -10.84 -18.26 -7.17
C TYR A 33 -10.15 -16.93 -6.81
N GLN A 34 -10.80 -16.05 -6.04
CA GLN A 34 -10.24 -14.79 -5.57
C GLN A 34 -9.14 -15.02 -4.53
N ILE A 35 -9.37 -15.95 -3.61
CA ILE A 35 -8.37 -16.37 -2.62
C ILE A 35 -7.16 -16.98 -3.34
N VAL A 36 -7.39 -17.87 -4.30
CA VAL A 36 -6.32 -18.50 -5.08
C VAL A 36 -5.54 -17.45 -5.88
N ALA A 37 -6.23 -16.47 -6.50
CA ALA A 37 -5.59 -15.41 -7.25
C ALA A 37 -4.68 -14.52 -6.37
N VAL A 38 -5.14 -14.14 -5.17
CA VAL A 38 -4.34 -13.34 -4.21
C VAL A 38 -3.14 -14.15 -3.70
N LEU A 39 -3.34 -15.43 -3.35
CA LEU A 39 -2.25 -16.31 -2.93
C LEU A 39 -1.22 -16.48 -4.04
N GLY A 40 -1.67 -16.72 -5.28
CA GLY A 40 -0.79 -16.86 -6.44
C GLY A 40 0.01 -15.58 -6.72
N SER A 41 -0.64 -14.41 -6.63
CA SER A 41 0.04 -13.12 -6.82
C SER A 41 1.04 -12.83 -5.71
N PHE A 42 0.73 -13.20 -4.47
CA PHE A 42 1.66 -13.10 -3.35
C PHE A 42 2.88 -13.99 -3.55
N ILE A 43 2.68 -15.27 -3.88
CA ILE A 43 3.77 -16.21 -4.16
C ILE A 43 4.63 -15.68 -5.32
N GLY A 44 4.00 -15.20 -6.41
CA GLY A 44 4.71 -14.57 -7.51
C GLY A 44 5.56 -13.38 -7.08
N SER A 45 5.04 -12.54 -6.18
CA SER A 45 5.81 -11.40 -5.66
C SER A 45 7.01 -11.81 -4.82
N LEU A 46 6.95 -12.96 -4.11
CA LEU A 46 8.08 -13.49 -3.34
C LEU A 46 9.27 -13.85 -4.23
N PHE A 47 9.03 -14.36 -5.45
CA PHE A 47 10.09 -14.67 -6.40
C PHE A 47 10.84 -13.41 -6.88
N ILE A 48 10.16 -12.27 -6.93
CA ILE A 48 10.77 -10.98 -7.31
C ILE A 48 11.47 -10.34 -6.12
N ILE A 49 10.82 -10.31 -4.95
CA ILE A 49 11.33 -9.66 -3.73
C ILE A 49 12.51 -10.45 -3.14
N LYS A 50 12.51 -11.79 -3.28
CA LYS A 50 13.54 -12.71 -2.75
C LYS A 50 13.89 -12.41 -1.28
N PRO A 51 12.93 -12.52 -0.35
CA PRO A 51 13.19 -12.24 1.06
C PRO A 51 14.25 -13.21 1.59
N THR A 52 15.18 -12.72 2.39
CA THR A 52 16.33 -13.50 2.86
C THR A 52 16.05 -14.30 4.13
N PHE A 53 15.09 -13.87 4.94
CA PHE A 53 14.71 -14.45 6.25
C PHE A 53 15.89 -14.63 7.25
N SER A 54 17.10 -14.21 6.89
CA SER A 54 18.32 -14.49 7.65
C SER A 54 18.51 -13.62 8.89
N ASN A 55 17.85 -12.45 8.95
CA ASN A 55 17.93 -11.48 10.04
C ASN A 55 16.55 -10.89 10.35
N MET A 56 15.55 -11.74 10.55
CA MET A 56 14.22 -11.30 10.97
C MET A 56 14.20 -11.03 12.49
N ASP A 57 14.66 -9.86 12.88
CA ASP A 57 14.45 -9.38 14.23
C ASP A 57 12.94 -9.27 14.51
N LEU A 58 12.51 -9.80 15.65
CA LEU A 58 11.09 -9.91 15.99
C LEU A 58 10.38 -8.54 15.99
N ILE A 59 11.00 -7.53 16.60
CA ILE A 59 10.38 -6.19 16.73
C ILE A 59 10.19 -5.49 15.37
N PRO A 60 11.21 -5.38 14.50
CA PRO A 60 11.03 -4.81 13.17
C PRO A 60 10.02 -5.59 12.30
N SER A 61 9.98 -6.91 12.43
CA SER A 61 9.03 -7.76 11.71
C SER A 61 7.59 -7.52 12.15
N LEU A 62 7.35 -7.38 13.45
CA LEU A 62 6.05 -7.02 13.99
C LEU A 62 5.60 -5.63 13.53
N ILE A 63 6.51 -4.64 13.49
CA ILE A 63 6.21 -3.30 12.99
C ILE A 63 5.79 -3.35 11.52
N GLY A 64 6.51 -4.11 10.68
CA GLY A 64 6.15 -4.32 9.27
C GLY A 64 4.79 -4.97 9.10
N LEU A 65 4.49 -6.00 9.90
CA LEU A 65 3.20 -6.69 9.89
C LEU A 65 2.05 -5.77 10.33
N VAL A 66 2.26 -4.98 11.38
CA VAL A 66 1.27 -3.97 11.85
C VAL A 66 1.03 -2.92 10.77
N GLY A 67 2.07 -2.52 10.03
CA GLY A 67 1.93 -1.63 8.87
C GLY A 67 1.03 -2.22 7.79
N GLY A 68 1.25 -3.48 7.41
CA GLY A 68 0.41 -4.21 6.45
C GLY A 68 -1.04 -4.36 6.93
N LEU A 69 -1.23 -4.68 8.20
CA LEU A 69 -2.54 -4.78 8.84
C LEU A 69 -3.26 -3.42 8.82
N GLY A 70 -2.57 -2.34 9.18
CA GLY A 70 -3.11 -0.97 9.16
C GLY A 70 -3.56 -0.56 7.75
N ALA A 71 -2.77 -0.88 6.72
CA ALA A 71 -3.15 -0.64 5.32
C ALA A 71 -4.40 -1.44 4.93
N GLY A 72 -4.49 -2.72 5.31
CA GLY A 72 -5.66 -3.56 5.06
C GLY A 72 -6.94 -3.00 5.70
N VAL A 73 -6.85 -2.53 6.95
CA VAL A 73 -7.96 -1.84 7.63
C VAL A 73 -8.34 -0.56 6.89
N ALA A 74 -7.35 0.26 6.49
CA ALA A 74 -7.59 1.51 5.79
C ALA A 74 -8.35 1.29 4.47
N TYR A 75 -7.92 0.34 3.65
CA TYR A 75 -8.61 -0.01 2.40
C TYR A 75 -10.04 -0.49 2.63
N THR A 76 -10.26 -1.29 3.69
CA THR A 76 -11.61 -1.72 4.07
C THR A 76 -12.49 -0.55 4.50
N MET A 77 -11.94 0.44 5.21
CA MET A 77 -12.68 1.64 5.60
C MET A 77 -12.99 2.54 4.40
N VAL A 78 -12.05 2.70 3.44
CA VAL A 78 -12.30 3.39 2.16
C VAL A 78 -13.48 2.73 1.45
N ARG A 79 -13.48 1.40 1.35
CA ARG A 79 -14.59 0.63 0.78
C ARG A 79 -15.90 0.90 1.50
N LYS A 80 -15.90 0.83 2.83
CA LYS A 80 -17.10 1.07 3.67
C LYS A 80 -17.67 2.47 3.46
N LEU A 81 -16.82 3.49 3.35
CA LEU A 81 -17.26 4.87 3.12
C LEU A 81 -17.88 5.04 1.72
N GLY A 82 -17.33 4.36 0.70
CA GLY A 82 -17.84 4.42 -0.67
C GLY A 82 -19.12 3.60 -0.91
N MET A 83 -19.38 2.54 -0.12
CA MET A 83 -20.51 1.63 -0.32
C MET A 83 -21.90 2.26 -0.11
N LYS A 84 -21.99 3.43 0.47
CA LYS A 84 -23.29 4.09 0.78
C LYS A 84 -24.02 4.67 -0.45
N GLY A 85 -23.52 4.43 -1.67
CA GLY A 85 -24.11 4.95 -2.91
C GLY A 85 -24.15 6.47 -2.95
N GLU A 86 -25.32 7.06 -3.19
CA GLU A 86 -25.48 8.53 -3.24
C GLU A 86 -25.14 9.23 -1.91
N ASN A 87 -25.27 8.52 -0.79
CA ASN A 87 -24.89 8.99 0.55
C ASN A 87 -23.46 8.59 0.94
N GLY A 88 -22.68 8.04 0.01
CA GLY A 88 -21.27 7.67 0.21
C GLY A 88 -20.37 8.90 0.18
N GLU A 89 -19.24 8.79 0.92
CA GLU A 89 -18.22 9.83 0.88
C GLU A 89 -17.52 9.85 -0.48
N LYS A 90 -17.31 11.06 -1.01
CA LYS A 90 -16.61 11.21 -2.29
C LYS A 90 -15.12 10.87 -2.14
N GLY A 91 -14.57 10.10 -3.09
CA GLY A 91 -13.17 9.71 -3.08
C GLY A 91 -12.18 10.85 -2.81
N PRO A 92 -12.31 12.04 -3.46
CA PRO A 92 -11.45 13.19 -3.18
C PRO A 92 -11.50 13.66 -1.73
N LEU A 93 -12.65 13.58 -1.08
CA LEU A 93 -12.81 13.96 0.34
C LEU A 93 -12.07 12.97 1.25
N ILE A 94 -12.15 11.66 0.96
CA ILE A 94 -11.42 10.62 1.69
C ILE A 94 -9.90 10.87 1.57
N VAL A 95 -9.41 11.16 0.35
CA VAL A 95 -7.98 11.45 0.11
C VAL A 95 -7.56 12.72 0.84
N LEU A 96 -8.40 13.77 0.84
CA LEU A 96 -8.10 15.02 1.55
C LEU A 96 -7.91 14.78 3.06
N PHE A 97 -8.85 14.09 3.71
CA PHE A 97 -8.74 13.80 5.15
C PHE A 97 -7.54 12.92 5.47
N PHE A 98 -7.30 11.88 4.67
CA PHE A 98 -6.13 11.01 4.84
C PHE A 98 -4.82 11.81 4.71
N SER A 99 -4.70 12.64 3.69
CA SER A 99 -3.50 13.45 3.44
C SER A 99 -3.31 14.52 4.51
N ALA A 100 -4.39 15.21 4.90
CA ALA A 100 -4.34 16.21 5.96
C ALA A 100 -3.89 15.60 7.30
N PHE A 101 -4.46 14.45 7.67
CA PHE A 101 -4.06 13.74 8.89
C PHE A 101 -2.59 13.29 8.81
N SER A 102 -2.16 12.73 7.68
CA SER A 102 -0.77 12.32 7.48
C SER A 102 0.19 13.51 7.59
N CYS A 103 -0.16 14.66 7.00
CA CYS A 103 0.63 15.88 7.13
C CYS A 103 0.72 16.36 8.58
N LEU A 104 -0.40 16.35 9.32
CA LEU A 104 -0.42 16.76 10.73
C LEU A 104 0.47 15.87 11.60
N VAL A 105 0.46 14.55 11.37
CA VAL A 105 1.27 13.60 12.13
C VAL A 105 2.75 13.70 11.78
N THR A 106 3.08 13.97 10.52
CA THR A 106 4.48 14.06 10.08
C THR A 106 5.10 15.44 10.26
N LEU A 107 4.29 16.50 10.38
CA LEU A 107 4.75 17.87 10.52
C LEU A 107 5.70 18.10 11.72
N PRO A 108 5.42 17.59 12.94
CA PRO A 108 6.35 17.76 14.06
C PRO A 108 7.72 17.17 13.75
N TYR A 109 7.75 15.96 13.17
CA TYR A 109 9.02 15.34 12.79
C TYR A 109 9.80 16.19 11.77
N LEU A 110 9.11 16.71 10.76
CA LEU A 110 9.72 17.58 9.77
C LEU A 110 10.30 18.86 10.38
N LEU A 111 9.61 19.47 11.35
CA LEU A 111 10.06 20.71 12.00
C LEU A 111 11.30 20.50 12.87
N PHE A 112 11.38 19.35 13.58
CA PHE A 112 12.50 19.06 14.48
C PHE A 112 13.72 18.45 13.78
N PHE A 113 13.51 17.77 12.65
CA PHE A 113 14.56 17.02 11.94
C PHE A 113 14.74 17.49 10.49
N TYR A 114 14.37 18.75 10.20
CA TYR A 114 14.53 19.31 8.89
C TYR A 114 16.00 19.34 8.44
N GLN A 115 16.27 18.80 7.27
CA GLN A 115 17.56 18.89 6.61
C GLN A 115 17.41 19.72 5.33
N PRO A 116 18.32 20.72 5.09
CA PRO A 116 18.25 21.51 3.87
C PRO A 116 18.46 20.65 2.65
N MET A 117 17.59 20.81 1.66
CA MET A 117 17.60 20.06 0.42
C MET A 117 18.09 20.93 -0.73
N THR A 118 18.80 20.31 -1.69
CA THR A 118 19.15 20.96 -2.94
C THR A 118 17.89 21.17 -3.81
N TRP A 119 17.95 22.11 -4.74
CA TRP A 119 16.85 22.36 -5.67
C TRP A 119 16.46 21.10 -6.47
N GLN A 120 17.42 20.31 -6.87
CA GLN A 120 17.17 19.04 -7.59
C GLN A 120 16.42 18.03 -6.72
N GLN A 121 16.81 17.88 -5.45
CA GLN A 121 16.11 17.00 -4.51
C GLN A 121 14.67 17.46 -4.29
N LEU A 122 14.44 18.77 -4.14
CA LEU A 122 13.11 19.34 -4.01
C LEU A 122 12.25 19.03 -5.24
N LEU A 123 12.79 19.21 -6.45
CA LEU A 123 12.09 18.90 -7.70
C LEU A 123 11.68 17.42 -7.78
N PHE A 124 12.60 16.51 -7.48
CA PHE A 124 12.29 15.08 -7.49
C PHE A 124 11.26 14.69 -6.42
N LEU A 125 11.32 15.30 -5.23
CA LEU A 125 10.30 15.11 -4.19
C LEU A 125 8.92 15.60 -4.64
N LEU A 126 8.83 16.75 -5.29
CA LEU A 126 7.57 17.26 -5.83
C LEU A 126 7.00 16.35 -6.92
N LEU A 127 7.84 15.87 -7.84
CA LEU A 127 7.43 14.89 -8.87
C LEU A 127 6.94 13.58 -8.27
N ALA A 128 7.66 13.06 -7.26
CA ALA A 128 7.24 11.87 -6.51
C ALA A 128 5.91 12.11 -5.79
N GLY A 129 5.72 13.29 -5.19
CA GLY A 129 4.47 13.68 -4.54
C GLY A 129 3.29 13.74 -5.51
N ILE A 130 3.47 14.32 -6.70
CA ILE A 130 2.44 14.36 -7.75
C ILE A 130 2.08 12.94 -8.21
N ALA A 131 3.07 12.10 -8.49
CA ALA A 131 2.85 10.71 -8.88
C ALA A 131 2.15 9.91 -7.77
N GLY A 132 2.58 10.11 -6.51
CA GLY A 132 1.97 9.49 -5.34
C GLY A 132 0.51 9.92 -5.13
N ALA A 133 0.21 11.21 -5.31
CA ALA A 133 -1.16 11.72 -5.25
C ALA A 133 -2.04 11.06 -6.33
N GLY A 134 -1.57 10.96 -7.57
CA GLY A 134 -2.26 10.25 -8.64
C GLY A 134 -2.56 8.80 -8.28
N GLY A 135 -1.57 8.08 -7.75
CA GLY A 135 -1.74 6.71 -7.25
C GLY A 135 -2.75 6.61 -6.11
N GLN A 136 -2.71 7.56 -5.16
CA GLN A 136 -3.64 7.59 -4.03
C GLN A 136 -5.09 7.84 -4.48
N PHE A 137 -5.32 8.73 -5.44
CA PHE A 137 -6.65 8.93 -6.01
C PHE A 137 -7.13 7.68 -6.75
N ALA A 138 -6.26 7.04 -7.54
CA ALA A 138 -6.60 5.84 -8.29
C ALA A 138 -6.97 4.66 -7.37
N ILE A 139 -6.16 4.39 -6.32
CA ILE A 139 -6.43 3.29 -5.39
C ILE A 139 -7.68 3.57 -4.55
N THR A 140 -7.89 4.82 -4.12
CA THR A 140 -9.10 5.22 -3.40
C THR A 140 -10.35 5.00 -4.27
N ALA A 141 -10.31 5.41 -5.54
CA ALA A 141 -11.39 5.17 -6.47
C ALA A 141 -11.64 3.66 -6.67
N ALA A 142 -10.57 2.86 -6.85
CA ALA A 142 -10.70 1.42 -7.01
C ALA A 142 -11.44 0.77 -5.83
N TYR A 143 -11.02 1.03 -4.60
CA TYR A 143 -11.68 0.47 -3.41
C TYR A 143 -13.07 1.08 -3.14
N THR A 144 -13.35 2.31 -3.61
CA THR A 144 -14.69 2.89 -3.51
C THR A 144 -15.68 2.16 -4.42
N TYR A 145 -15.29 1.85 -5.66
CA TYR A 145 -16.20 1.28 -6.66
C TYR A 145 -16.24 -0.25 -6.68
N ALA A 146 -15.22 -0.93 -6.20
CA ALA A 146 -15.14 -2.39 -6.26
C ALA A 146 -14.77 -3.01 -4.91
N PRO A 147 -15.19 -4.26 -4.64
CA PRO A 147 -14.87 -4.94 -3.39
C PRO A 147 -13.38 -5.26 -3.30
N ALA A 148 -12.86 -5.27 -2.06
CA ALA A 148 -11.45 -5.52 -1.78
C ALA A 148 -10.93 -6.83 -2.40
N ARG A 149 -11.78 -7.87 -2.44
CA ARG A 149 -11.46 -9.17 -3.04
C ARG A 149 -11.11 -9.13 -4.54
N ASP A 150 -11.64 -8.14 -5.27
CA ASP A 150 -11.40 -7.99 -6.71
C ASP A 150 -10.19 -7.06 -6.96
N ILE A 151 -9.96 -6.09 -6.07
CA ILE A 151 -8.91 -5.09 -6.19
C ILE A 151 -7.55 -5.59 -5.66
N SER A 152 -7.56 -6.36 -4.56
CA SER A 152 -6.33 -6.74 -3.84
C SER A 152 -5.31 -7.50 -4.69
N VAL A 153 -5.74 -8.22 -5.72
CA VAL A 153 -4.82 -8.89 -6.68
C VAL A 153 -3.98 -7.87 -7.44
N TYR A 154 -4.57 -6.73 -7.81
CA TYR A 154 -3.88 -5.69 -8.58
C TYR A 154 -2.82 -4.94 -7.75
N ASP A 155 -2.89 -4.96 -6.42
CA ASP A 155 -1.86 -4.37 -5.57
C ASP A 155 -0.49 -5.01 -5.77
N TYR A 156 -0.44 -6.27 -6.23
CA TYR A 156 0.81 -6.96 -6.55
C TYR A 156 1.44 -6.51 -7.86
N THR A 157 0.70 -5.86 -8.76
CA THR A 157 1.28 -5.32 -10.01
C THR A 157 2.34 -4.26 -9.75
N GLN A 158 2.27 -3.57 -8.60
CA GLN A 158 3.29 -2.64 -8.15
C GLN A 158 4.68 -3.30 -8.09
N VAL A 159 4.77 -4.58 -7.70
CA VAL A 159 6.04 -5.32 -7.64
C VAL A 159 6.62 -5.49 -9.04
N ILE A 160 5.76 -5.82 -10.02
CA ILE A 160 6.17 -5.96 -11.42
C ILE A 160 6.67 -4.62 -11.97
N PHE A 161 5.89 -3.54 -11.77
CA PHE A 161 6.29 -2.22 -12.24
C PHE A 161 7.59 -1.73 -11.58
N SER A 162 7.77 -1.97 -10.28
CA SER A 162 8.99 -1.59 -9.60
C SER A 162 10.21 -2.39 -10.07
N ALA A 163 10.05 -3.68 -10.38
CA ALA A 163 11.11 -4.48 -10.97
C ALA A 163 11.50 -4.00 -12.38
N VAL A 164 10.51 -3.73 -13.22
CA VAL A 164 10.71 -3.20 -14.58
C VAL A 164 11.41 -1.84 -14.54
N LEU A 165 10.91 -0.90 -13.73
CA LEU A 165 11.52 0.41 -13.59
C LEU A 165 12.93 0.34 -12.97
N GLY A 166 13.13 -0.54 -11.98
CA GLY A 166 14.44 -0.80 -11.39
C GLY A 166 15.47 -1.30 -12.41
N PHE A 167 15.02 -2.17 -13.32
CA PHE A 167 15.88 -2.64 -14.41
C PHE A 167 16.24 -1.51 -15.39
N PHE A 168 15.27 -0.76 -15.88
CA PHE A 168 15.53 0.28 -16.88
C PHE A 168 16.23 1.52 -16.33
N LEU A 169 15.90 1.95 -15.10
CA LEU A 169 16.44 3.19 -14.53
C LEU A 169 17.73 2.98 -13.76
N PHE A 170 17.89 1.83 -13.10
CA PHE A 170 19.01 1.56 -12.19
C PHE A 170 19.85 0.35 -12.59
N HIS A 171 19.51 -0.32 -13.71
CA HIS A 171 20.18 -1.54 -14.19
C HIS A 171 20.23 -2.66 -13.12
N GLN A 172 19.23 -2.70 -12.23
CA GLN A 172 19.09 -3.72 -11.20
C GLN A 172 18.28 -4.88 -11.74
N LEU A 173 18.86 -6.09 -11.68
CA LEU A 173 18.13 -7.32 -11.95
C LEU A 173 17.39 -7.76 -10.68
N PRO A 174 16.11 -8.14 -10.77
CA PRO A 174 15.35 -8.65 -9.64
C PRO A 174 15.84 -10.02 -9.16
#